data_393b8783367cd85f1f40a3c6256b0c9c
#
_entry.id   393b8783367cd85f1f40a3c6256b0c9c
#
_cell.length_a   1.000
_cell.length_b   1.000
_cell.length_c   1.000
_cell.angle_alpha   90.00
_cell.angle_beta   90.00
_cell.angle_gamma   90.00
#
_symmetry.space_group_name_H-M   'P 1'
#
loop_
_entity.id
_entity.type
_entity.pdbx_description
1 polymer ?
#
loop_
_entity_poly.entity_id
_entity_poly.type
_entity_poly.pdbx_seq_one_letter_code
_entity_poly.pdbx_strand_id
1 'polypeptide(L)'
;MFRDFIFKLLHRRKHLHIHRNVYSFVSSDSSIIGPGVLDLGVKWNGLRYLESEFCMTDNSKLIVTGGFRIYTGFHISISKGATLKLGSGYINNRVTIDCYNSISIGDGVIISKGVTIRDSDNHYINGNLENSAPIVIEDNVWIGLNVTILKGVKIENGSVIAAGSVVTKDVKEIHWSVVYLQG
;
A
#
# COMPACT_ATOMS: atom_id res chain seq x y z
N MET A 1 23.99 -13.82 -9.36
CA MET A 1 23.33 -14.97 -10.03
C MET A 1 21.88 -15.21 -9.51
N PHE A 2 21.59 -15.31 -8.21
CA PHE A 2 20.22 -15.45 -7.68
C PHE A 2 19.36 -14.20 -7.89
N ARG A 3 19.89 -13.00 -7.73
CA ARG A 3 19.19 -11.70 -7.93
C ARG A 3 18.63 -11.52 -9.33
N ASP A 4 19.37 -11.94 -10.36
CA ASP A 4 18.94 -11.80 -11.77
C ASP A 4 17.85 -12.82 -12.16
N PHE A 5 17.78 -13.94 -11.47
CA PHE A 5 16.77 -14.98 -11.74
C PHE A 5 15.38 -14.56 -11.23
N ILE A 6 15.31 -14.01 -10.01
CA ILE A 6 14.04 -13.51 -9.42
C ILE A 6 13.53 -12.30 -10.21
N PHE A 7 14.43 -11.37 -10.57
CA PHE A 7 14.08 -10.22 -11.41
C PHE A 7 13.51 -10.65 -12.78
N LYS A 8 14.12 -11.64 -13.44
CA LYS A 8 13.64 -12.19 -14.71
C LYS A 8 12.28 -12.94 -14.56
N LEU A 9 12.04 -13.59 -13.43
CA LEU A 9 10.78 -14.29 -13.17
C LEU A 9 9.62 -13.33 -12.95
N LEU A 10 9.85 -12.21 -12.24
CA LEU A 10 8.86 -11.16 -12.01
C LEU A 10 8.50 -10.41 -13.30
N HIS A 11 9.48 -10.11 -14.17
CA HIS A 11 9.26 -9.42 -15.45
C HIS A 11 8.53 -10.26 -16.51
N ARG A 12 8.40 -11.56 -16.32
CA ARG A 12 7.62 -12.45 -17.23
C ARG A 12 6.12 -12.52 -16.91
N ARG A 13 5.66 -11.94 -15.81
CA ARG A 13 4.23 -11.91 -15.50
C ARG A 13 3.57 -10.78 -16.30
N LYS A 14 2.62 -11.12 -17.17
CA LYS A 14 1.87 -10.18 -18.04
C LYS A 14 1.20 -9.03 -17.28
N HIS A 15 1.07 -9.15 -15.97
CA HIS A 15 0.29 -8.27 -15.10
C HIS A 15 1.12 -7.51 -14.06
N LEU A 16 2.45 -7.69 -14.04
CA LEU A 16 3.33 -6.99 -13.11
C LEU A 16 4.46 -6.29 -13.88
N HIS A 17 4.42 -4.98 -13.88
CA HIS A 17 5.43 -4.13 -14.51
C HIS A 17 6.28 -3.45 -13.45
N ILE A 18 7.57 -3.80 -13.38
CA ILE A 18 8.52 -3.21 -12.43
C ILE A 18 9.52 -2.35 -13.20
N HIS A 19 9.56 -1.07 -12.88
CA HIS A 19 10.52 -0.14 -13.45
C HIS A 19 11.92 -0.33 -12.83
N ARG A 20 12.98 0.05 -13.58
CA ARG A 20 14.39 -0.16 -13.19
C ARG A 20 14.86 0.51 -11.90
N ASN A 21 14.13 1.51 -11.42
CA ASN A 21 14.38 2.23 -10.18
C ASN A 21 13.78 1.56 -8.95
N VAL A 22 13.16 0.38 -9.09
CA VAL A 22 12.58 -0.38 -8.00
C VAL A 22 13.53 -1.50 -7.59
N TYR A 23 14.03 -1.43 -6.38
CA TYR A 23 14.66 -2.58 -5.73
C TYR A 23 13.54 -3.53 -5.28
N SER A 24 13.58 -4.78 -5.73
CA SER A 24 12.56 -5.77 -5.38
C SER A 24 13.16 -7.03 -4.78
N PHE A 25 12.58 -7.46 -3.67
CA PHE A 25 12.83 -8.76 -3.04
C PHE A 25 11.49 -9.48 -2.88
N VAL A 26 11.38 -10.69 -3.41
CA VAL A 26 10.20 -11.55 -3.26
C VAL A 26 10.68 -12.95 -2.88
N SER A 27 10.28 -13.41 -1.70
CA SER A 27 10.61 -14.76 -1.24
C SER A 27 9.96 -15.82 -2.15
N SER A 28 10.61 -16.98 -2.27
CA SER A 28 10.19 -18.06 -3.19
C SER A 28 8.84 -18.67 -2.83
N ASP A 29 8.45 -18.61 -1.57
CA ASP A 29 7.19 -19.13 -1.03
C ASP A 29 6.10 -18.07 -0.88
N SER A 30 6.37 -16.84 -1.35
CA SER A 30 5.38 -15.78 -1.47
C SER A 30 4.59 -15.87 -2.77
N SER A 31 3.39 -15.28 -2.78
CA SER A 31 2.53 -15.32 -3.96
C SER A 31 2.01 -13.95 -4.38
N ILE A 32 2.05 -13.71 -5.71
CA ILE A 32 1.40 -12.56 -6.35
C ILE A 32 0.32 -13.12 -7.24
N ILE A 33 -0.95 -12.83 -6.94
CA ILE A 33 -2.13 -13.45 -7.55
C ILE A 33 -3.18 -12.41 -7.96
N GLY A 34 -4.08 -12.82 -8.84
CA GLY A 34 -5.20 -12.00 -9.32
C GLY A 34 -5.08 -11.62 -10.79
N PRO A 35 -6.18 -11.14 -11.40
CA PRO A 35 -6.26 -10.76 -12.81
C PRO A 35 -5.77 -9.34 -13.08
N GLY A 36 -5.55 -8.54 -12.04
CA GLY A 36 -5.24 -7.13 -12.16
C GLY A 36 -3.84 -6.84 -12.72
N VAL A 37 -3.59 -5.59 -13.07
CA VAL A 37 -2.31 -5.09 -13.58
C VAL A 37 -1.69 -4.15 -12.54
N LEU A 38 -0.43 -4.39 -12.18
CA LEU A 38 0.31 -3.57 -11.24
C LEU A 38 1.55 -2.95 -11.90
N ASP A 39 1.60 -1.62 -11.94
CA ASP A 39 2.74 -0.84 -12.39
C ASP A 39 3.51 -0.28 -11.19
N LEU A 40 4.74 -0.73 -10.94
CA LEU A 40 5.61 -0.31 -9.83
C LEU A 40 6.72 0.63 -10.30
N GLY A 41 6.82 1.81 -9.69
CA GLY A 41 7.90 2.76 -9.91
C GLY A 41 7.69 3.67 -11.13
N VAL A 42 6.45 3.95 -11.49
CA VAL A 42 6.10 4.91 -12.55
C VAL A 42 6.57 6.32 -12.14
N LYS A 43 6.86 7.19 -13.08
CA LYS A 43 7.13 8.60 -12.81
C LYS A 43 6.16 9.52 -13.54
N TRP A 44 5.91 10.69 -12.99
CA TRP A 44 5.23 11.76 -13.71
C TRP A 44 6.13 12.32 -14.80
N ASN A 45 5.52 12.76 -15.89
CA ASN A 45 6.26 13.41 -16.98
C ASN A 45 7.09 14.60 -16.46
N GLY A 46 8.32 14.72 -16.95
CA GLY A 46 9.25 15.79 -16.57
C GLY A 46 9.96 15.58 -15.22
N LEU A 47 9.55 14.60 -14.39
CA LEU A 47 10.20 14.32 -13.12
C LEU A 47 11.26 13.21 -13.25
N ARG A 48 12.17 13.18 -12.27
CA ARG A 48 13.18 12.09 -12.12
C ARG A 48 12.56 10.89 -11.45
N TYR A 49 13.12 9.71 -11.73
CA TYR A 49 12.88 8.53 -10.92
C TYR A 49 13.51 8.71 -9.54
N LEU A 50 12.78 8.29 -8.50
CA LEU A 50 13.29 8.12 -7.15
C LEU A 50 13.49 6.64 -6.88
N GLU A 51 14.43 6.29 -6.02
CA GLU A 51 14.58 4.92 -5.56
C GLU A 51 13.32 4.47 -4.83
N SER A 52 12.94 3.23 -5.08
CA SER A 52 11.72 2.61 -4.55
C SER A 52 12.02 1.20 -4.10
N GLU A 53 11.34 0.73 -3.08
CA GLU A 53 11.52 -0.60 -2.52
C GLU A 53 10.21 -1.38 -2.50
N PHE A 54 10.28 -2.62 -2.96
CA PHE A 54 9.20 -3.60 -2.92
C PHE A 54 9.69 -4.90 -2.32
N CYS A 55 9.24 -5.23 -1.11
CA CYS A 55 9.69 -6.39 -0.37
C CYS A 55 8.51 -7.30 -0.01
N MET A 56 8.63 -8.59 -0.31
CA MET A 56 7.71 -9.64 0.12
C MET A 56 8.50 -10.74 0.81
N THR A 57 8.28 -10.92 2.13
CA THR A 57 8.93 -11.98 2.89
C THR A 57 8.09 -13.26 2.94
N ASP A 58 8.59 -14.29 3.58
CA ASP A 58 8.07 -15.66 3.53
C ASP A 58 6.55 -15.81 3.67
N ASN A 59 5.95 -16.62 2.81
CA ASN A 59 4.52 -16.93 2.81
C ASN A 59 3.59 -15.69 2.71
N SER A 60 4.13 -14.53 2.33
CA SER A 60 3.33 -13.32 2.13
C SER A 60 2.54 -13.35 0.83
N LYS A 61 1.45 -12.57 0.76
CA LYS A 61 0.56 -12.53 -0.40
C LYS A 61 0.33 -11.10 -0.88
N LEU A 62 0.45 -10.90 -2.19
CA LEU A 62 -0.04 -9.72 -2.88
C LEU A 62 -1.18 -10.14 -3.80
N ILE A 63 -2.36 -9.56 -3.60
CA ILE A 63 -3.55 -9.82 -4.41
C ILE A 63 -3.87 -8.56 -5.20
N VAL A 64 -3.88 -8.63 -6.54
CA VAL A 64 -4.18 -7.49 -7.42
C VAL A 64 -5.40 -7.83 -8.25
N THR A 65 -6.52 -7.15 -8.01
CA THR A 65 -7.80 -7.47 -8.68
C THR A 65 -8.13 -6.54 -9.83
N GLY A 66 -7.63 -5.29 -9.79
CA GLY A 66 -7.83 -4.27 -10.83
C GLY A 66 -6.52 -3.70 -11.35
N GLY A 67 -6.60 -2.49 -11.92
CA GLY A 67 -5.42 -1.76 -12.42
C GLY A 67 -4.89 -0.80 -11.35
N PHE A 68 -3.69 -1.05 -10.85
CA PHE A 68 -3.07 -0.21 -9.83
C PHE A 68 -1.71 0.33 -10.29
N ARG A 69 -1.52 1.65 -10.13
CA ARG A 69 -0.28 2.33 -10.50
C ARG A 69 0.39 2.93 -9.28
N ILE A 70 1.66 2.59 -9.04
CA ILE A 70 2.44 3.09 -7.91
C ILE A 70 3.60 3.92 -8.42
N TYR A 71 3.59 5.20 -8.05
CA TYR A 71 4.61 6.15 -8.47
C TYR A 71 5.90 6.00 -7.67
N THR A 72 6.99 6.45 -8.26
CA THR A 72 8.37 6.31 -7.75
C THR A 72 8.59 6.89 -6.35
N GLY A 73 9.59 6.38 -5.61
CA GLY A 73 9.93 6.79 -4.25
C GLY A 73 9.08 6.12 -3.17
N PHE A 74 8.38 5.04 -3.49
CA PHE A 74 7.61 4.28 -2.53
C PHE A 74 8.49 3.29 -1.73
N HIS A 75 7.99 2.93 -0.56
CA HIS A 75 8.43 1.77 0.21
C HIS A 75 7.22 0.88 0.50
N ILE A 76 7.22 -0.35 0.00
CA ILE A 76 6.16 -1.34 0.27
C ILE A 76 6.82 -2.60 0.81
N SER A 77 6.45 -2.95 2.03
CA SER A 77 6.90 -4.17 2.70
C SER A 77 5.70 -5.03 3.10
N ILE A 78 5.71 -6.30 2.67
CA ILE A 78 4.70 -7.30 3.05
C ILE A 78 5.42 -8.36 3.86
N SER A 79 5.17 -8.35 5.16
CA SER A 79 5.84 -9.22 6.14
C SER A 79 5.38 -10.66 6.04
N LYS A 80 6.09 -11.55 6.72
CA LYS A 80 5.83 -12.99 6.74
C LYS A 80 4.36 -13.29 7.05
N GLY A 81 3.71 -14.03 6.15
CA GLY A 81 2.32 -14.45 6.28
C GLY A 81 1.27 -13.35 6.05
N ALA A 82 1.70 -12.09 5.88
CA ALA A 82 0.80 -10.96 5.68
C ALA A 82 0.20 -10.92 4.28
N THR A 83 -0.93 -10.20 4.14
CA THR A 83 -1.63 -10.06 2.86
C THR A 83 -1.88 -8.59 2.53
N LEU A 84 -1.35 -8.12 1.40
CA LEU A 84 -1.72 -6.85 0.79
C LEU A 84 -2.67 -7.12 -0.39
N LYS A 85 -3.87 -6.50 -0.35
CA LYS A 85 -4.83 -6.54 -1.45
C LYS A 85 -4.96 -5.16 -2.08
N LEU A 86 -4.88 -5.10 -3.41
CA LEU A 86 -5.02 -3.89 -4.22
C LEU A 86 -6.14 -4.10 -5.25
N GLY A 87 -7.12 -3.22 -5.23
CA GLY A 87 -8.17 -3.10 -6.25
C GLY A 87 -7.69 -2.33 -7.46
N SER A 88 -8.18 -1.10 -7.62
CA SER A 88 -7.79 -0.20 -8.71
C SER A 88 -7.52 1.22 -8.20
N GLY A 89 -6.70 2.00 -8.93
CA GLY A 89 -6.37 3.36 -8.57
C GLY A 89 -4.90 3.71 -8.74
N TYR A 90 -4.44 4.68 -7.95
CA TYR A 90 -3.02 4.99 -7.93
C TYR A 90 -2.50 5.47 -6.58
N ILE A 91 -1.22 5.21 -6.35
CA ILE A 91 -0.42 5.67 -5.21
C ILE A 91 0.63 6.64 -5.74
N ASN A 92 0.63 7.87 -5.22
CA ASN A 92 1.57 8.91 -5.61
C ASN A 92 2.98 8.69 -4.99
N ASN A 93 3.88 9.62 -5.21
CA ASN A 93 5.28 9.52 -4.77
C ASN A 93 5.46 9.44 -3.25
N ARG A 94 6.53 8.73 -2.80
CA ARG A 94 6.99 8.69 -1.40
C ARG A 94 5.92 8.18 -0.43
N VAL A 95 5.16 7.20 -0.84
CA VAL A 95 4.21 6.50 0.02
C VAL A 95 4.90 5.30 0.67
N THR A 96 4.59 5.07 1.94
CA THR A 96 5.04 3.91 2.70
C THR A 96 3.86 3.01 3.01
N ILE A 97 3.96 1.72 2.71
CA ILE A 97 3.01 0.69 3.12
C ILE A 97 3.77 -0.42 3.84
N ASP A 98 3.55 -0.54 5.14
CA ASP A 98 4.10 -1.59 5.99
C ASP A 98 2.98 -2.55 6.39
N CYS A 99 2.91 -3.70 5.73
CA CYS A 99 1.89 -4.72 5.95
C CYS A 99 2.44 -5.88 6.78
N TYR A 100 2.02 -5.99 8.02
CA TYR A 100 2.42 -7.05 8.96
C TYR A 100 1.32 -8.10 9.17
N ASN A 101 0.07 -7.73 8.91
CA ASN A 101 -1.12 -8.57 9.07
C ASN A 101 -1.92 -8.58 7.77
N SER A 102 -2.73 -7.54 7.55
CA SER A 102 -3.55 -7.42 6.35
C SER A 102 -3.91 -5.97 6.05
N ILE A 103 -3.60 -5.52 4.82
CA ILE A 103 -4.03 -4.24 4.30
C ILE A 103 -4.84 -4.48 3.03
N SER A 104 -6.08 -3.99 2.99
CA SER A 104 -6.94 -4.05 1.81
C SER A 104 -7.24 -2.65 1.30
N ILE A 105 -6.98 -2.42 0.01
CA ILE A 105 -7.26 -1.17 -0.70
C ILE A 105 -8.22 -1.51 -1.85
N GLY A 106 -9.38 -0.86 -1.86
CA GLY A 106 -10.48 -1.10 -2.79
C GLY A 106 -10.25 -0.54 -4.19
N ASP A 107 -11.34 -0.36 -4.92
CA ASP A 107 -11.36 0.15 -6.28
C ASP A 107 -11.47 1.68 -6.32
N GLY A 108 -10.86 2.32 -7.33
CA GLY A 108 -10.91 3.76 -7.52
C GLY A 108 -10.20 4.59 -6.45
N VAL A 109 -9.29 3.98 -5.67
CA VAL A 109 -8.62 4.64 -4.55
C VAL A 109 -7.48 5.52 -5.03
N ILE A 110 -7.43 6.75 -4.49
CA ILE A 110 -6.39 7.74 -4.76
C ILE A 110 -5.59 8.00 -3.49
N ILE A 111 -4.30 7.69 -3.50
CA ILE A 111 -3.39 7.93 -2.37
C ILE A 111 -2.38 9.01 -2.76
N SER A 112 -2.43 10.13 -2.05
CA SER A 112 -1.56 11.28 -2.32
C SER A 112 -0.12 11.04 -1.83
N LYS A 113 0.76 11.97 -2.17
CA LYS A 113 2.19 11.92 -1.83
C LYS A 113 2.43 11.91 -0.32
N GLY A 114 3.42 11.11 0.11
CA GLY A 114 3.92 11.10 1.50
C GLY A 114 3.01 10.38 2.49
N VAL A 115 1.99 9.67 2.03
CA VAL A 115 1.11 8.89 2.89
C VAL A 115 1.84 7.69 3.49
N THR A 116 1.55 7.39 4.76
CA THR A 116 2.02 6.19 5.47
C THR A 116 0.83 5.34 5.88
N ILE A 117 0.85 4.06 5.54
CA ILE A 117 -0.16 3.07 5.92
C ILE A 117 0.56 1.93 6.65
N ARG A 118 0.20 1.69 7.90
CA ARG A 118 0.88 0.69 8.73
C ARG A 118 -0.09 -0.02 9.65
N ASP A 119 -0.17 -1.32 9.54
CA ASP A 119 -1.10 -2.17 10.28
C ASP A 119 -0.49 -2.79 11.57
N SER A 120 0.65 -2.26 12.04
CA SER A 120 1.33 -2.75 13.25
C SER A 120 2.06 -1.64 14.00
N ASP A 121 2.09 -1.76 15.34
CA ASP A 121 2.93 -0.94 16.21
C ASP A 121 4.37 -1.47 16.32
N ASN A 122 4.63 -2.69 15.86
CA ASN A 122 5.90 -3.44 15.99
C ASN A 122 6.36 -3.72 17.44
N HIS A 123 5.71 -3.14 18.41
CA HIS A 123 6.04 -3.29 19.82
C HIS A 123 4.81 -3.70 20.61
N TYR A 124 5.00 -4.50 21.65
CA TYR A 124 3.96 -4.81 22.61
C TYR A 124 3.85 -3.64 23.60
N ILE A 125 2.70 -3.00 23.64
CA ILE A 125 2.44 -1.85 24.51
C ILE A 125 1.57 -2.33 25.69
N ASN A 126 2.02 -2.08 26.92
CA ASN A 126 1.26 -2.35 28.15
C ASN A 126 0.74 -3.80 28.28
N GLY A 127 1.53 -4.79 27.85
CA GLY A 127 1.15 -6.20 27.96
C GLY A 127 0.10 -6.67 26.94
N ASN A 128 -0.31 -5.81 26.02
CA ASN A 128 -1.16 -6.22 24.90
C ASN A 128 -0.32 -7.06 23.91
N LEU A 129 -0.71 -8.31 23.71
CA LEU A 129 -0.04 -9.25 22.80
C LEU A 129 -0.40 -9.00 21.31
N GLU A 130 -1.43 -8.19 21.04
CA GLU A 130 -1.85 -7.84 19.69
C GLU A 130 -1.20 -6.52 19.24
N ASN A 131 -0.07 -6.63 18.54
CA ASN A 131 0.64 -5.47 18.02
C ASN A 131 0.22 -5.08 16.60
N SER A 132 -0.63 -5.86 15.93
CA SER A 132 -1.13 -5.62 14.57
C SER A 132 -2.64 -5.82 14.48
N ALA A 133 -3.29 -5.05 13.59
CA ALA A 133 -4.71 -5.20 13.26
C ALA A 133 -4.97 -4.78 11.81
N PRO A 134 -5.88 -5.45 11.09
CA PRO A 134 -6.13 -5.18 9.68
C PRO A 134 -6.50 -3.72 9.40
N ILE A 135 -6.07 -3.21 8.24
CA ILE A 135 -6.54 -1.93 7.69
C ILE A 135 -7.40 -2.22 6.46
N VAL A 136 -8.56 -1.57 6.39
CA VAL A 136 -9.47 -1.67 5.25
C VAL A 136 -9.75 -0.28 4.70
N ILE A 137 -9.38 -0.03 3.45
CA ILE A 137 -9.72 1.16 2.69
C ILE A 137 -10.67 0.71 1.59
N GLU A 138 -11.94 1.12 1.69
CA GLU A 138 -12.97 0.75 0.73
C GLU A 138 -12.82 1.50 -0.59
N ASP A 139 -13.81 1.38 -1.47
CA ASP A 139 -13.75 1.92 -2.82
C ASP A 139 -13.88 3.45 -2.83
N ASN A 140 -13.37 4.08 -3.89
CA ASN A 140 -13.51 5.52 -4.17
C ASN A 140 -12.99 6.45 -3.05
N VAL A 141 -12.07 5.96 -2.21
CA VAL A 141 -11.47 6.76 -1.13
C VAL A 141 -10.35 7.65 -1.69
N TRP A 142 -10.35 8.91 -1.25
CA TRP A 142 -9.23 9.82 -1.51
C TRP A 142 -8.47 10.14 -0.22
N ILE A 143 -7.18 9.79 -0.19
CA ILE A 143 -6.28 10.05 0.93
C ILE A 143 -5.37 11.23 0.57
N GLY A 144 -5.49 12.31 1.35
CA GLY A 144 -4.73 13.54 1.18
C GLY A 144 -3.22 13.41 1.44
N LEU A 145 -2.48 14.50 1.22
CA LEU A 145 -1.03 14.57 1.37
C LEU A 145 -0.60 14.27 2.82
N ASN A 146 0.50 13.50 2.99
CA ASN A 146 1.15 13.25 4.28
C ASN A 146 0.21 12.70 5.36
N VAL A 147 -0.82 11.97 4.98
CA VAL A 147 -1.71 11.27 5.92
C VAL A 147 -1.00 10.04 6.49
N THR A 148 -1.26 9.74 7.76
CA THR A 148 -0.83 8.50 8.40
C THR A 148 -2.06 7.67 8.79
N ILE A 149 -2.15 6.42 8.34
CA ILE A 149 -3.22 5.47 8.68
C ILE A 149 -2.62 4.38 9.54
N LEU A 150 -3.16 4.21 10.75
CA LEU A 150 -2.68 3.24 11.73
C LEU A 150 -3.54 1.97 11.75
N LYS A 151 -3.04 0.96 12.42
CA LYS A 151 -3.64 -0.37 12.53
C LYS A 151 -5.11 -0.34 12.97
N GLY A 152 -5.89 -1.29 12.49
CA GLY A 152 -7.28 -1.52 12.88
C GLY A 152 -8.30 -0.55 12.29
N VAL A 153 -7.86 0.38 11.42
CA VAL A 153 -8.74 1.40 10.84
C VAL A 153 -9.49 0.85 9.62
N LYS A 154 -10.79 1.14 9.58
CA LYS A 154 -11.63 1.01 8.39
C LYS A 154 -11.99 2.39 7.86
N ILE A 155 -11.73 2.66 6.57
CA ILE A 155 -12.14 3.86 5.85
C ILE A 155 -13.23 3.44 4.86
N GLU A 156 -14.45 3.92 5.09
CA GLU A 156 -15.62 3.54 4.30
C GLU A 156 -15.62 4.21 2.91
N ASN A 157 -16.37 3.62 1.99
CA ASN A 157 -16.48 4.01 0.59
C ASN A 157 -16.73 5.52 0.42
N GLY A 158 -16.07 6.11 -0.58
CA GLY A 158 -16.24 7.52 -0.94
C GLY A 158 -15.64 8.54 0.04
N SER A 159 -14.99 8.08 1.12
CA SER A 159 -14.41 8.98 2.12
C SER A 159 -13.25 9.80 1.57
N VAL A 160 -13.10 11.03 2.09
CA VAL A 160 -11.96 11.91 1.81
C VAL A 160 -11.21 12.20 3.11
N ILE A 161 -9.93 11.83 3.17
CA ILE A 161 -9.07 12.08 4.32
C ILE A 161 -8.27 13.36 4.07
N ALA A 162 -8.43 14.35 4.95
CA ALA A 162 -7.74 15.62 4.84
C ALA A 162 -6.21 15.46 4.96
N ALA A 163 -5.46 16.30 4.25
CA ALA A 163 -4.00 16.29 4.28
C ALA A 163 -3.45 16.48 5.70
N GLY A 164 -2.38 15.73 6.05
CA GLY A 164 -1.73 15.79 7.35
C GLY A 164 -2.46 15.08 8.48
N SER A 165 -3.59 14.42 8.21
CA SER A 165 -4.35 13.70 9.24
C SER A 165 -3.62 12.45 9.72
N VAL A 166 -3.77 12.14 11.03
CA VAL A 166 -3.43 10.84 11.61
C VAL A 166 -4.73 10.10 11.90
N VAL A 167 -4.99 9.03 11.15
CA VAL A 167 -6.22 8.23 11.23
C VAL A 167 -6.00 7.07 12.18
N THR A 168 -6.65 7.14 13.36
CA THR A 168 -6.53 6.16 14.45
C THR A 168 -7.84 5.44 14.76
N LYS A 169 -8.93 5.82 14.07
CA LYS A 169 -10.27 5.26 14.22
C LYS A 169 -10.94 5.15 12.86
N ASP A 170 -11.99 4.35 12.79
CA ASP A 170 -12.78 4.19 11.58
C ASP A 170 -13.33 5.52 11.08
N VAL A 171 -13.27 5.70 9.77
CA VAL A 171 -13.85 6.83 9.06
C VAL A 171 -15.08 6.34 8.31
N LYS A 172 -16.24 6.88 8.69
CA LYS A 172 -17.51 6.55 8.05
C LYS A 172 -17.67 7.29 6.73
N GLU A 173 -18.45 6.73 5.83
CA GLU A 173 -18.88 7.40 4.60
C GLU A 173 -19.42 8.79 4.93
N ILE A 174 -18.88 9.83 4.30
CA ILE A 174 -19.34 11.20 4.52
C ILE A 174 -20.07 11.65 3.26
N HIS A 175 -21.38 11.81 3.36
CA HIS A 175 -22.08 12.66 2.42
C HIS A 175 -21.57 14.11 2.56
N TRP A 176 -20.58 14.48 1.73
CA TRP A 176 -20.11 15.86 1.51
C TRP A 176 -20.16 16.78 2.75
N SER A 177 -19.38 16.51 3.74
CA SER A 177 -19.03 17.49 4.77
C SER A 177 -17.52 17.41 5.07
N VAL A 178 -16.87 18.56 4.98
CA VAL A 178 -15.44 18.70 5.32
C VAL A 178 -15.32 18.47 6.83
N VAL A 179 -14.77 17.33 7.24
CA VAL A 179 -14.44 17.11 8.65
C VAL A 179 -13.10 17.75 8.95
N TYR A 180 -13.14 18.90 9.60
CA TYR A 180 -11.97 19.42 10.30
C TYR A 180 -11.81 18.61 11.59
N LEU A 181 -10.79 17.78 11.67
CA LEU A 181 -10.40 17.18 12.94
C LEU A 181 -9.71 18.30 13.73
N GLN A 182 -10.43 18.87 14.69
CA GLN A 182 -9.82 19.73 15.69
C GLN A 182 -8.92 18.86 16.57
N GLY A 183 -7.65 19.30 16.74
CA GLY A 183 -6.66 18.70 17.60
C GLY A 183 -7.02 18.83 19.09
#